data_db21e500b617d9b41017a9dd2aeb0803
#
_entry.id   db21e500b617d9b41017a9dd2aeb0803
#
_cell.length_a   1.000
_cell.length_b   1.000
_cell.length_c   1.000
_cell.angle_alpha   90.00
_cell.angle_beta   90.00
_cell.angle_gamma   90.00
#
_symmetry.space_group_name_H-M   'P 1'
#
loop_
_entity.id
_entity.type
_entity.pdbx_description
1 polymer ?
#
loop_
_entity_poly.entity_id
_entity_poly.type
_entity_poly.pdbx_seq_one_letter_code
_entity_poly.pdbx_strand_id
1 'polypeptide(L)'
;MSYLDLHLHLLPGVDDGARDDAAAIAYARRLAAEGVRDVTVTPHVNRYWPLEIATIPHRVAALATLLDEHGIGVRVRAGGELDARHARALTDAELELIAQGPAGSRWLLLEAPFRGLDHEFADDFAALAGRGFGAVLAHPERAQGAATPAGIEALRRLLEAGAVAQVNVCSLLGNNGLAVQESAVHLLRNGLAYLIASDGHPGTRDHTLALGFVLAQRAGASSVQAWRLTQANPRFLLKHGIPRASSPATAAALELALD
;
A
#
# COMPACT_ATOMS: atom_id res chain seq x y z
N MET A 1 -15.05 -10.05 10.88
CA MET A 1 -14.43 -9.42 9.68
C MET A 1 -12.96 -9.87 9.63
N SER A 2 -12.39 -10.03 8.44
CA SER A 2 -10.98 -10.41 8.29
C SER A 2 -10.32 -9.38 7.38
N TYR A 3 -9.47 -8.53 7.94
CA TYR A 3 -8.75 -7.50 7.20
C TYR A 3 -7.50 -8.07 6.54
N LEU A 4 -7.10 -7.44 5.45
CA LEU A 4 -5.87 -7.70 4.72
C LEU A 4 -5.16 -6.38 4.48
N ASP A 5 -3.97 -6.23 5.06
CA ASP A 5 -3.18 -5.00 4.97
C ASP A 5 -2.05 -5.16 3.95
N LEU A 6 -2.02 -4.26 2.97
CA LEU A 6 -1.06 -4.33 1.86
C LEU A 6 0.13 -3.37 2.03
N HIS A 7 0.17 -2.61 3.13
CA HIS A 7 1.24 -1.66 3.40
C HIS A 7 1.53 -1.60 4.91
N LEU A 8 2.65 -2.18 5.33
CA LEU A 8 3.01 -2.33 6.74
C LEU A 8 4.51 -2.53 6.94
N HIS A 9 5.14 -1.79 7.87
CA HIS A 9 6.56 -1.87 8.20
C HIS A 9 6.81 -2.75 9.43
N LEU A 10 6.75 -4.07 9.23
CA LEU A 10 6.82 -5.05 10.32
C LEU A 10 8.14 -5.82 10.40
N LEU A 11 9.05 -5.70 9.41
CA LEU A 11 10.36 -6.35 9.47
C LEU A 11 11.25 -5.71 10.54
N PRO A 12 11.77 -6.50 11.51
CA PRO A 12 12.59 -5.94 12.59
C PRO A 12 13.91 -5.34 12.07
N GLY A 13 14.19 -4.09 12.46
CA GLY A 13 15.50 -3.46 12.31
C GLY A 13 15.97 -3.18 10.88
N VAL A 14 15.04 -3.05 9.92
CA VAL A 14 15.40 -2.82 8.51
C VAL A 14 15.13 -1.40 8.03
N ASP A 15 14.14 -0.74 8.63
CA ASP A 15 13.74 0.64 8.32
C ASP A 15 13.19 1.35 9.58
N ASP A 16 12.34 2.36 9.42
CA ASP A 16 11.70 3.09 10.52
C ASP A 16 10.46 2.39 11.09
N GLY A 17 10.20 1.15 10.69
CA GLY A 17 9.12 0.30 11.20
C GLY A 17 9.44 -0.35 12.55
N ALA A 18 9.30 -1.68 12.63
CA ALA A 18 9.59 -2.43 13.84
C ALA A 18 11.11 -2.36 14.19
N ARG A 19 11.44 -1.76 15.32
CA ARG A 19 12.86 -1.64 15.76
C ARG A 19 13.52 -2.98 16.07
N ASP A 20 12.73 -3.96 16.55
CA ASP A 20 13.18 -5.27 17.01
C ASP A 20 12.03 -6.30 16.96
N ASP A 21 12.35 -7.58 17.23
CA ASP A 21 11.37 -8.68 17.26
C ASP A 21 10.25 -8.42 18.28
N ALA A 22 10.57 -7.84 19.44
CA ALA A 22 9.59 -7.56 20.47
C ALA A 22 8.52 -6.55 19.99
N ALA A 23 8.95 -5.51 19.27
CA ALA A 23 8.07 -4.52 18.68
C ALA A 23 7.19 -5.15 17.59
N ALA A 24 7.76 -6.00 16.72
CA ALA A 24 7.04 -6.73 15.69
C ALA A 24 5.97 -7.67 16.29
N ILE A 25 6.33 -8.45 17.30
CA ILE A 25 5.42 -9.35 18.03
C ILE A 25 4.28 -8.56 18.68
N ALA A 26 4.58 -7.47 19.39
CA ALA A 26 3.58 -6.66 20.07
C ALA A 26 2.55 -6.10 19.09
N TYR A 27 3.01 -5.57 17.97
CA TYR A 27 2.12 -5.02 16.95
C TYR A 27 1.33 -6.13 16.22
N ALA A 28 1.95 -7.26 15.88
CA ALA A 28 1.28 -8.39 15.27
C ALA A 28 0.16 -8.97 16.16
N ARG A 29 0.35 -9.00 17.48
CA ARG A 29 -0.71 -9.36 18.44
C ARG A 29 -1.89 -8.40 18.37
N ARG A 30 -1.63 -7.10 18.27
CA ARG A 30 -2.66 -6.09 18.10
C ARG A 30 -3.40 -6.26 16.76
N LEU A 31 -2.68 -6.45 15.66
CA LEU A 31 -3.26 -6.75 14.35
C LEU A 31 -4.21 -7.95 14.43
N ALA A 32 -3.75 -9.06 15.06
CA ALA A 32 -4.56 -10.27 15.24
C ALA A 32 -5.81 -10.00 16.08
N ALA A 33 -5.70 -9.27 17.19
CA ALA A 33 -6.80 -8.93 18.08
C ALA A 33 -7.86 -8.06 17.38
N GLU A 34 -7.44 -7.18 16.48
CA GLU A 34 -8.32 -6.29 15.71
C GLU A 34 -8.79 -6.91 14.37
N GLY A 35 -8.52 -8.19 14.13
CA GLY A 35 -9.07 -8.96 13.01
C GLY A 35 -8.28 -8.85 11.71
N VAL A 36 -7.05 -8.32 11.73
CA VAL A 36 -6.12 -8.42 10.59
C VAL A 36 -5.57 -9.85 10.57
N ARG A 37 -5.66 -10.51 9.43
CA ARG A 37 -5.24 -11.91 9.26
C ARG A 37 -4.15 -12.11 8.22
N ASP A 38 -4.04 -11.18 7.30
CA ASP A 38 -3.05 -11.18 6.23
C ASP A 38 -2.39 -9.82 6.15
N VAL A 39 -1.07 -9.78 6.02
CA VAL A 39 -0.34 -8.53 5.79
C VAL A 39 0.72 -8.74 4.71
N THR A 40 0.91 -7.73 3.87
CA THR A 40 2.10 -7.60 3.05
C THR A 40 3.07 -6.70 3.78
N VAL A 41 4.23 -7.25 4.14
CA VAL A 41 5.29 -6.49 4.81
C VAL A 41 6.07 -5.75 3.75
N THR A 42 6.11 -4.43 3.85
CA THR A 42 6.60 -3.53 2.82
C THR A 42 7.70 -2.61 3.35
N PRO A 43 8.89 -3.15 3.71
CA PRO A 43 9.98 -2.29 4.11
C PRO A 43 10.31 -1.29 3.01
N HIS A 44 10.86 -0.14 3.38
CA HIS A 44 11.34 0.84 2.44
C HIS A 44 12.41 0.28 1.51
N VAL A 45 12.21 0.48 0.21
CA VAL A 45 13.16 0.15 -0.86
C VAL A 45 13.59 1.44 -1.54
N ASN A 46 14.57 2.10 -0.95
CA ASN A 46 15.08 3.39 -1.37
C ASN A 46 16.56 3.53 -1.01
N ARG A 47 17.18 4.67 -1.37
CA ARG A 47 18.60 4.94 -1.10
C ARG A 47 18.93 5.25 0.38
N TYR A 48 17.93 5.50 1.23
CA TYR A 48 18.14 5.92 2.61
C TYR A 48 18.21 4.73 3.57
N TRP A 49 17.51 3.66 3.22
CA TRP A 49 17.50 2.42 3.97
C TRP A 49 18.24 1.35 3.17
N PRO A 50 19.49 1.00 3.54
CA PRO A 50 20.33 0.09 2.77
C PRO A 50 19.91 -1.37 2.98
N LEU A 51 18.68 -1.70 2.57
CA LEU A 51 18.15 -3.04 2.62
C LEU A 51 18.44 -3.76 1.31
N GLU A 52 19.14 -4.88 1.39
CA GLU A 52 19.35 -5.77 0.25
C GLU A 52 18.05 -6.50 -0.07
N ILE A 53 17.44 -6.19 -1.23
CA ILE A 53 16.12 -6.69 -1.65
C ILE A 53 16.09 -8.23 -1.67
N ALA A 54 17.17 -8.88 -2.09
CA ALA A 54 17.28 -10.34 -2.13
C ALA A 54 17.09 -10.98 -0.74
N THR A 55 17.28 -10.23 0.37
CA THR A 55 17.10 -10.73 1.74
C THR A 55 15.65 -10.65 2.22
N ILE A 56 14.79 -9.84 1.58
CA ILE A 56 13.41 -9.60 2.04
C ILE A 56 12.61 -10.90 2.19
N PRO A 57 12.56 -11.81 1.18
CA PRO A 57 11.79 -13.04 1.32
C PRO A 57 12.24 -13.91 2.50
N HIS A 58 13.55 -14.01 2.74
CA HIS A 58 14.11 -14.77 3.86
C HIS A 58 13.76 -14.13 5.21
N ARG A 59 13.86 -12.80 5.31
CA ARG A 59 13.48 -12.06 6.53
C ARG A 59 11.99 -12.18 6.84
N VAL A 60 11.14 -12.17 5.81
CA VAL A 60 9.70 -12.38 5.98
C VAL A 60 9.40 -13.81 6.42
N ALA A 61 10.11 -14.81 5.90
CA ALA A 61 9.98 -16.19 6.37
C ALA A 61 10.40 -16.35 7.84
N ALA A 62 11.49 -15.69 8.26
CA ALA A 62 11.91 -15.66 9.66
C ALA A 62 10.86 -14.98 10.56
N LEU A 63 10.28 -13.86 10.11
CA LEU A 63 9.18 -13.20 10.82
C LEU A 63 7.95 -14.11 10.92
N ALA A 64 7.58 -14.84 9.87
CA ALA A 64 6.49 -15.80 9.91
C ALA A 64 6.70 -16.87 10.99
N THR A 65 7.90 -17.47 11.03
CA THR A 65 8.29 -18.44 12.07
C THR A 65 8.17 -17.82 13.47
N LEU A 66 8.71 -16.62 13.65
CA LEU A 66 8.63 -15.89 14.93
C LEU A 66 7.19 -15.67 15.40
N LEU A 67 6.29 -15.29 14.49
CA LEU A 67 4.88 -15.09 14.82
C LEU A 67 4.18 -16.41 15.17
N ASP A 68 4.49 -17.49 14.45
CA ASP A 68 3.96 -18.82 14.72
C ASP A 68 4.41 -19.36 16.09
N GLU A 69 5.68 -19.19 16.46
CA GLU A 69 6.22 -19.56 17.78
C GLU A 69 5.52 -18.82 18.93
N HIS A 70 4.99 -17.62 18.66
CA HIS A 70 4.25 -16.81 19.62
C HIS A 70 2.71 -17.00 19.53
N GLY A 71 2.23 -17.95 18.71
CA GLY A 71 0.81 -18.25 18.54
C GLY A 71 0.00 -17.11 17.89
N ILE A 72 0.63 -16.28 17.06
CA ILE A 72 0.01 -15.11 16.44
C ILE A 72 -0.50 -15.47 15.04
N GLY A 73 -1.81 -15.56 14.86
CA GLY A 73 -2.47 -15.96 13.62
C GLY A 73 -2.53 -14.84 12.57
N VAL A 74 -1.39 -14.23 12.23
CA VAL A 74 -1.24 -13.25 11.14
C VAL A 74 -0.29 -13.80 10.09
N ARG A 75 -0.78 -13.99 8.87
CA ARG A 75 0.06 -14.41 7.75
C ARG A 75 0.80 -13.22 7.16
N VAL A 76 2.09 -13.36 6.96
CA VAL A 76 2.95 -12.32 6.36
C VAL A 76 3.38 -12.70 4.95
N ARG A 77 3.46 -11.72 4.06
CA ARG A 77 3.93 -11.84 2.68
C ARG A 77 5.05 -10.84 2.44
N ALA A 78 5.99 -11.19 1.57
CA ALA A 78 7.03 -10.26 1.14
C ALA A 78 6.44 -9.20 0.20
N GLY A 79 6.89 -7.98 0.36
CA GLY A 79 6.65 -6.83 -0.49
C GLY A 79 7.73 -5.79 -0.26
N GLY A 80 7.54 -4.59 -0.78
CA GLY A 80 8.42 -3.45 -0.55
C GLY A 80 7.70 -2.16 -0.90
N GLU A 81 7.90 -1.11 -0.14
CA GLU A 81 7.51 0.25 -0.50
C GLU A 81 8.66 0.88 -1.31
N LEU A 82 8.43 0.98 -2.62
CA LEU A 82 9.46 1.34 -3.59
C LEU A 82 9.47 2.84 -3.89
N ASP A 83 10.60 3.51 -3.67
CA ASP A 83 10.85 4.83 -4.24
C ASP A 83 10.94 4.73 -5.77
N ALA A 84 10.11 5.49 -6.48
CA ALA A 84 10.01 5.45 -7.92
C ALA A 84 11.36 5.72 -8.62
N ARG A 85 12.15 6.66 -8.11
CA ARG A 85 13.49 6.97 -8.65
C ARG A 85 14.48 5.82 -8.44
N HIS A 86 14.36 5.12 -7.30
CA HIS A 86 15.22 3.97 -7.00
C HIS A 86 14.91 2.79 -7.93
N ALA A 87 13.67 2.65 -8.38
CA ALA A 87 13.23 1.60 -9.30
C ALA A 87 14.05 1.51 -10.59
N ARG A 88 14.59 2.64 -11.06
CA ARG A 88 15.42 2.69 -12.28
C ARG A 88 16.71 1.90 -12.15
N ALA A 89 17.24 1.77 -10.93
CA ALA A 89 18.49 1.03 -10.67
C ALA A 89 18.28 -0.47 -10.44
N LEU A 90 17.03 -0.93 -10.27
CA LEU A 90 16.69 -2.30 -9.94
C LEU A 90 16.46 -3.14 -11.21
N THR A 91 16.91 -4.39 -11.16
CA THR A 91 16.62 -5.41 -12.16
C THR A 91 15.16 -5.89 -12.04
N ASP A 92 14.61 -6.50 -13.10
CA ASP A 92 13.28 -7.12 -13.06
C ASP A 92 13.21 -8.23 -12.01
N ALA A 93 14.30 -8.98 -11.83
CA ALA A 93 14.39 -10.04 -10.82
C ALA A 93 14.27 -9.48 -9.39
N GLU A 94 14.88 -8.33 -9.10
CA GLU A 94 14.72 -7.65 -7.79
C GLU A 94 13.32 -7.09 -7.60
N LEU A 95 12.73 -6.50 -8.63
CA LEU A 95 11.35 -6.03 -8.58
C LEU A 95 10.36 -7.19 -8.34
N GLU A 96 10.55 -8.35 -8.95
CA GLU A 96 9.72 -9.55 -8.73
C GLU A 96 9.73 -10.02 -7.28
N LEU A 97 10.83 -9.84 -6.53
CA LEU A 97 10.93 -10.23 -5.10
C LEU A 97 9.99 -9.42 -4.20
N ILE A 98 9.66 -8.19 -4.59
CA ILE A 98 8.80 -7.28 -3.82
C ILE A 98 7.43 -7.04 -4.48
N ALA A 99 7.25 -7.55 -5.71
CA ALA A 99 6.00 -7.41 -6.44
C ALA A 99 4.89 -8.33 -5.88
N GLN A 100 3.67 -7.86 -5.96
CA GLN A 100 2.47 -8.55 -5.53
C GLN A 100 1.60 -8.98 -6.72
N GLY A 101 0.58 -9.79 -6.47
CA GLY A 101 -0.35 -10.26 -7.49
C GLY A 101 0.18 -11.48 -8.26
N PRO A 102 -0.64 -12.06 -9.17
CA PRO A 102 -0.27 -13.24 -9.92
C PRO A 102 0.69 -12.92 -11.08
N ALA A 103 1.36 -13.94 -11.60
CA ALA A 103 2.19 -13.81 -12.79
C ALA A 103 1.38 -13.19 -13.96
N GLY A 104 1.98 -12.25 -14.67
CA GLY A 104 1.34 -11.51 -15.78
C GLY A 104 0.49 -10.32 -15.37
N SER A 105 0.20 -10.15 -14.05
CA SER A 105 -0.53 -9.00 -13.48
C SER A 105 0.12 -8.53 -12.18
N ARG A 106 1.46 -8.55 -12.15
CA ARG A 106 2.29 -8.09 -11.03
C ARG A 106 2.15 -6.59 -10.83
N TRP A 107 2.16 -6.16 -9.58
CA TRP A 107 2.16 -4.76 -9.20
C TRP A 107 3.13 -4.49 -8.05
N LEU A 108 3.58 -3.25 -7.98
CA LEU A 108 4.49 -2.74 -6.96
C LEU A 108 3.76 -1.70 -6.11
N LEU A 109 4.05 -1.65 -4.82
CA LEU A 109 3.66 -0.53 -3.98
C LEU A 109 4.67 0.59 -4.21
N LEU A 110 4.23 1.64 -4.90
CA LEU A 110 5.07 2.75 -5.35
C LEU A 110 4.83 3.97 -4.47
N GLU A 111 5.85 4.40 -3.74
CA GLU A 111 5.75 5.54 -2.84
C GLU A 111 5.51 6.83 -3.62
N ALA A 112 4.38 7.49 -3.35
CA ALA A 112 4.07 8.80 -3.89
C ALA A 112 5.03 9.83 -3.28
N PRO A 113 5.77 10.60 -4.09
CA PRO A 113 6.80 11.49 -3.58
C PRO A 113 6.21 12.67 -2.81
N PHE A 114 6.76 13.00 -1.64
CA PHE A 114 6.30 14.14 -0.83
C PHE A 114 6.39 15.48 -1.57
N ARG A 115 7.30 15.62 -2.54
CA ARG A 115 7.43 16.84 -3.37
C ARG A 115 6.25 17.09 -4.33
N GLY A 116 5.34 16.13 -4.48
CA GLY A 116 4.20 16.18 -5.39
C GLY A 116 4.26 15.14 -6.51
N LEU A 117 3.12 14.91 -7.16
CA LEU A 117 3.00 14.00 -8.31
C LEU A 117 3.40 14.75 -9.60
N ASP A 118 4.69 14.93 -9.77
CA ASP A 118 5.27 15.66 -10.90
C ASP A 118 5.47 14.77 -12.14
N HIS A 119 5.95 15.37 -13.24
CA HIS A 119 6.21 14.67 -14.49
C HIS A 119 7.29 13.60 -14.35
N GLU A 120 8.30 13.81 -13.50
CA GLU A 120 9.37 12.83 -13.27
C GLU A 120 8.78 11.55 -12.64
N PHE A 121 7.87 11.69 -11.67
CA PHE A 121 7.16 10.56 -11.08
C PHE A 121 6.27 9.84 -12.10
N ALA A 122 5.60 10.59 -12.99
CA ALA A 122 4.79 9.99 -14.06
C ALA A 122 5.67 9.21 -15.06
N ASP A 123 6.86 9.70 -15.38
CA ASP A 123 7.83 8.99 -16.22
C ASP A 123 8.36 7.74 -15.55
N ASP A 124 8.65 7.76 -14.24
CA ASP A 124 9.05 6.60 -13.46
C ASP A 124 7.95 5.52 -13.44
N PHE A 125 6.70 5.93 -13.21
CA PHE A 125 5.56 5.03 -13.29
C PHE A 125 5.41 4.41 -14.69
N ALA A 126 5.50 5.22 -15.75
CA ALA A 126 5.41 4.74 -17.12
C ALA A 126 6.54 3.75 -17.46
N ALA A 127 7.75 3.99 -16.96
CA ALA A 127 8.89 3.08 -17.14
C ALA A 127 8.64 1.71 -16.46
N LEU A 128 8.09 1.69 -15.24
CA LEU A 128 7.70 0.46 -14.56
C LEU A 128 6.57 -0.28 -15.29
N ALA A 129 5.57 0.45 -15.78
CA ALA A 129 4.49 -0.11 -16.60
C ALA A 129 5.02 -0.74 -17.90
N GLY A 130 6.01 -0.10 -18.55
CA GLY A 130 6.72 -0.64 -19.71
C GLY A 130 7.49 -1.94 -19.42
N ARG A 131 7.98 -2.12 -18.19
CA ARG A 131 8.61 -3.36 -17.69
C ARG A 131 7.58 -4.43 -17.29
N GLY A 132 6.29 -4.08 -17.31
CA GLY A 132 5.19 -5.00 -17.08
C GLY A 132 4.66 -5.04 -15.65
N PHE A 133 5.00 -4.07 -14.82
CA PHE A 133 4.47 -3.94 -13.48
C PHE A 133 3.36 -2.89 -13.42
N GLY A 134 2.24 -3.22 -12.77
CA GLY A 134 1.26 -2.23 -12.34
C GLY A 134 1.76 -1.49 -11.09
N ALA A 135 1.05 -0.45 -10.64
CA ALA A 135 1.39 0.25 -9.42
C ALA A 135 0.17 0.52 -8.53
N VAL A 136 0.34 0.23 -7.24
CA VAL A 136 -0.47 0.78 -6.16
C VAL A 136 0.31 2.00 -5.62
N LEU A 137 -0.25 3.19 -5.79
CA LEU A 137 0.36 4.42 -5.29
C LEU A 137 0.15 4.50 -3.78
N ALA A 138 1.24 4.39 -3.01
CA ALA A 138 1.19 4.53 -1.56
C ALA A 138 0.90 5.98 -1.20
N HIS A 139 -0.10 6.19 -0.38
CA HIS A 139 -0.48 7.46 0.28
C HIS A 139 -0.30 8.75 -0.57
N PRO A 140 -0.86 8.83 -1.81
CA PRO A 140 -0.72 10.02 -2.65
C PRO A 140 -1.33 11.28 -2.00
N GLU A 141 -2.19 11.15 -1.01
CA GLU A 141 -2.72 12.26 -0.20
C GLU A 141 -1.65 13.02 0.58
N ARG A 142 -0.47 12.41 0.81
CA ARG A 142 0.67 13.04 1.51
C ARG A 142 1.56 13.86 0.58
N ALA A 143 1.37 13.73 -0.74
CA ALA A 143 2.14 14.48 -1.73
C ALA A 143 1.82 15.98 -1.65
N GLN A 144 2.84 16.83 -1.77
CA GLN A 144 2.65 18.28 -1.78
C GLN A 144 1.66 18.68 -2.88
N GLY A 145 0.67 19.47 -2.52
CA GLY A 145 -0.36 19.91 -3.45
C GLY A 145 -1.42 18.87 -3.80
N ALA A 146 -1.46 17.72 -3.14
CA ALA A 146 -2.42 16.63 -3.42
C ALA A 146 -3.90 17.08 -3.44
N ALA A 147 -4.27 18.05 -2.59
CA ALA A 147 -5.63 18.59 -2.53
C ALA A 147 -5.88 19.73 -3.54
N THR A 148 -4.87 20.20 -4.26
CA THR A 148 -5.03 21.25 -5.28
C THR A 148 -5.65 20.68 -6.57
N PRO A 149 -6.32 21.51 -7.39
CA PRO A 149 -6.83 21.05 -8.69
C PRO A 149 -5.74 20.40 -9.57
N ALA A 150 -4.51 20.95 -9.55
CA ALA A 150 -3.38 20.40 -10.31
C ALA A 150 -2.93 19.03 -9.77
N GLY A 151 -2.85 18.86 -8.44
CA GLY A 151 -2.48 17.59 -7.82
C GLY A 151 -3.54 16.49 -8.04
N ILE A 152 -4.83 16.86 -7.95
CA ILE A 152 -5.94 15.95 -8.25
C ILE A 152 -5.89 15.52 -9.72
N GLU A 153 -5.64 16.45 -10.63
CA GLU A 153 -5.52 16.15 -12.06
C GLU A 153 -4.29 15.27 -12.36
N ALA A 154 -3.15 15.51 -11.69
CA ALA A 154 -1.97 14.66 -11.83
C ALA A 154 -2.27 13.23 -11.35
N LEU A 155 -2.95 13.07 -10.20
CA LEU A 155 -3.39 11.76 -9.72
C LEU A 155 -4.34 11.08 -10.71
N ARG A 156 -5.36 11.80 -11.22
CA ARG A 156 -6.32 11.23 -12.20
C ARG A 156 -5.62 10.65 -13.43
N ARG A 157 -4.62 11.36 -13.98
CA ARG A 157 -3.83 10.85 -15.12
C ARG A 157 -3.11 9.55 -14.80
N LEU A 158 -2.56 9.41 -13.60
CA LEU A 158 -1.92 8.16 -13.16
C LEU A 158 -2.94 7.02 -13.03
N LEU A 159 -4.14 7.32 -12.48
CA LEU A 159 -5.23 6.33 -12.38
C LEU A 159 -5.76 5.92 -13.76
N GLU A 160 -5.94 6.86 -14.68
CA GLU A 160 -6.32 6.60 -16.08
C GLU A 160 -5.26 5.79 -16.82
N ALA A 161 -3.98 5.95 -16.47
CA ALA A 161 -2.88 5.15 -16.98
C ALA A 161 -2.75 3.76 -16.30
N GLY A 162 -3.68 3.41 -15.40
CA GLY A 162 -3.82 2.08 -14.79
C GLY A 162 -3.20 1.93 -13.40
N ALA A 163 -2.78 3.00 -12.75
CA ALA A 163 -2.44 2.96 -11.33
C ALA A 163 -3.71 2.84 -10.46
N VAL A 164 -3.55 2.41 -9.21
CA VAL A 164 -4.60 2.52 -8.19
C VAL A 164 -4.05 3.22 -6.95
N ALA A 165 -4.87 3.99 -6.24
CA ALA A 165 -4.43 4.76 -5.09
C ALA A 165 -4.76 4.08 -3.77
N GLN A 166 -3.80 4.06 -2.84
CA GLN A 166 -3.92 3.60 -1.47
C GLN A 166 -3.86 4.79 -0.53
N VAL A 167 -4.86 4.94 0.35
CA VAL A 167 -4.92 5.97 1.39
C VAL A 167 -4.51 5.41 2.74
N ASN A 168 -3.74 6.16 3.52
CA ASN A 168 -3.29 5.75 4.84
C ASN A 168 -4.33 5.97 5.95
N VAL A 169 -4.40 5.04 6.90
CA VAL A 169 -5.20 5.19 8.13
C VAL A 169 -4.77 6.42 8.92
N CYS A 170 -3.45 6.66 9.08
CA CYS A 170 -2.94 7.81 9.82
C CYS A 170 -3.29 9.15 9.17
N SER A 171 -3.41 9.21 7.83
CA SER A 171 -3.86 10.39 7.10
C SER A 171 -5.32 10.70 7.41
N LEU A 172 -6.19 9.70 7.37
CA LEU A 172 -7.61 9.85 7.73
C LEU A 172 -7.81 10.24 9.19
N LEU A 173 -6.94 9.80 10.08
CA LEU A 173 -6.96 10.17 11.51
C LEU A 173 -6.49 11.62 11.74
N GLY A 174 -5.75 12.21 10.80
CA GLY A 174 -5.23 13.58 10.91
C GLY A 174 -3.81 13.68 11.50
N ASN A 175 -3.12 12.54 11.72
CA ASN A 175 -1.78 12.54 12.30
C ASN A 175 -0.73 13.20 11.40
N ASN A 176 -0.98 13.28 10.10
CA ASN A 176 -0.12 13.93 9.12
C ASN A 176 -0.50 15.41 8.88
N GLY A 177 -1.37 15.97 9.73
CA GLY A 177 -1.85 17.33 9.62
C GLY A 177 -3.18 17.47 8.83
N LEU A 178 -3.85 18.60 9.02
CA LEU A 178 -5.21 18.83 8.52
C LEU A 178 -5.28 18.77 6.99
N ALA A 179 -4.32 19.37 6.29
CA ALA A 179 -4.32 19.38 4.83
C ALA A 179 -4.23 17.97 4.21
N VAL A 180 -3.44 17.08 4.83
CA VAL A 180 -3.34 15.67 4.41
C VAL A 180 -4.63 14.93 4.74
N GLN A 181 -5.24 15.19 5.88
CA GLN A 181 -6.54 14.60 6.24
C GLN A 181 -7.64 15.02 5.26
N GLU A 182 -7.72 16.29 4.92
CA GLU A 182 -8.68 16.80 3.93
C GLU A 182 -8.47 16.17 2.55
N SER A 183 -7.19 16.01 2.14
CA SER A 183 -6.84 15.31 0.91
C SER A 183 -7.28 13.84 0.95
N ALA A 184 -6.98 13.11 2.03
CA ALA A 184 -7.38 11.72 2.19
C ALA A 184 -8.92 11.54 2.12
N VAL A 185 -9.67 12.39 2.83
CA VAL A 185 -11.14 12.42 2.79
C VAL A 185 -11.65 12.74 1.39
N HIS A 186 -11.00 13.69 0.69
CA HIS A 186 -11.35 14.03 -0.69
C HIS A 186 -11.19 12.83 -1.63
N LEU A 187 -10.07 12.09 -1.53
CA LEU A 187 -9.84 10.91 -2.36
C LEU A 187 -10.91 9.83 -2.13
N LEU A 188 -11.31 9.59 -0.88
CA LEU A 188 -12.37 8.63 -0.56
C LEU A 188 -13.71 9.07 -1.14
N ARG A 189 -14.13 10.33 -0.90
CA ARG A 189 -15.44 10.85 -1.31
C ARG A 189 -15.63 10.90 -2.82
N ASN A 190 -14.55 11.06 -3.56
CA ASN A 190 -14.58 11.15 -5.03
C ASN A 190 -14.24 9.82 -5.72
N GLY A 191 -14.16 8.71 -4.97
CA GLY A 191 -13.87 7.39 -5.54
C GLY A 191 -12.48 7.26 -6.16
N LEU A 192 -11.53 8.13 -5.78
CA LEU A 192 -10.14 8.10 -6.27
C LEU A 192 -9.26 7.12 -5.46
N ALA A 193 -9.68 6.77 -4.25
CA ALA A 193 -9.01 5.76 -3.45
C ALA A 193 -9.56 4.37 -3.79
N TYR A 194 -8.67 3.43 -4.10
CA TYR A 194 -9.02 2.04 -4.36
C TYR A 194 -8.96 1.18 -3.09
N LEU A 195 -8.01 1.47 -2.20
CA LEU A 195 -7.88 0.77 -0.91
C LEU A 195 -7.38 1.69 0.19
N ILE A 196 -7.55 1.22 1.42
CA ILE A 196 -6.94 1.79 2.62
C ILE A 196 -5.93 0.78 3.15
N ALA A 197 -4.76 1.25 3.58
CA ALA A 197 -3.76 0.46 4.31
C ALA A 197 -3.32 1.18 5.58
N SER A 198 -2.71 0.45 6.52
CA SER A 198 -2.31 1.06 7.78
C SER A 198 -1.09 1.96 7.63
N ASP A 199 -0.14 1.58 6.78
CA ASP A 199 1.23 2.14 6.79
C ASP A 199 1.77 2.10 8.23
N GLY A 200 1.53 0.96 8.90
CA GLY A 200 1.76 0.80 10.32
C GLY A 200 3.25 0.70 10.64
N HIS A 201 3.68 1.48 11.63
CA HIS A 201 5.05 1.49 12.15
C HIS A 201 4.97 1.28 13.66
N PRO A 202 5.34 0.10 14.15
CA PRO A 202 5.25 -0.23 15.57
C PRO A 202 5.88 0.82 16.50
N GLY A 203 5.08 1.31 17.44
CA GLY A 203 5.51 2.31 18.42
C GLY A 203 5.37 3.77 17.97
N THR A 204 5.12 4.05 16.70
CA THR A 204 4.91 5.41 16.18
C THR A 204 3.58 5.59 15.47
N ARG A 205 3.17 4.61 14.67
CA ARG A 205 1.91 4.57 13.93
C ARG A 205 1.24 3.20 14.11
N ASP A 206 0.77 2.91 15.32
CA ASP A 206 0.14 1.63 15.71
C ASP A 206 -1.31 1.51 15.23
N HIS A 207 -1.63 2.03 14.05
CA HIS A 207 -2.99 2.00 13.49
C HIS A 207 -3.25 0.70 12.75
N THR A 208 -4.50 0.25 12.75
CA THR A 208 -4.92 -0.96 12.04
C THR A 208 -6.06 -0.68 11.08
N LEU A 209 -6.36 -1.64 10.21
CA LEU A 209 -7.48 -1.53 9.27
C LEU A 209 -8.85 -1.53 9.93
N ALA A 210 -8.98 -2.02 11.17
CA ALA A 210 -10.23 -1.88 11.92
C ALA A 210 -10.55 -0.40 12.18
N LEU A 211 -9.54 0.40 12.54
CA LEU A 211 -9.68 1.86 12.63
C LEU A 211 -9.93 2.47 11.24
N GLY A 212 -9.21 2.01 10.21
CA GLY A 212 -9.39 2.47 8.83
C GLY A 212 -10.82 2.31 8.32
N PHE A 213 -11.48 1.20 8.63
CA PHE A 213 -12.88 0.96 8.32
C PHE A 213 -13.81 2.03 8.95
N VAL A 214 -13.61 2.31 10.25
CA VAL A 214 -14.41 3.31 10.97
C VAL A 214 -14.17 4.73 10.41
N LEU A 215 -12.90 5.05 10.11
CA LEU A 215 -12.53 6.37 9.57
C LEU A 215 -13.08 6.57 8.15
N ALA A 216 -13.12 5.53 7.32
CA ALA A 216 -13.76 5.60 6.02
C ALA A 216 -15.24 5.95 6.14
N GLN A 217 -15.96 5.33 7.07
CA GLN A 217 -17.37 5.67 7.33
C GLN A 217 -17.54 7.12 7.85
N ARG A 218 -16.68 7.58 8.74
CA ARG A 218 -16.67 8.98 9.19
C ARG A 218 -16.38 9.96 8.06
N ALA A 219 -15.57 9.57 7.09
CA ALA A 219 -15.33 10.34 5.87
C ALA A 219 -16.52 10.35 4.90
N GLY A 220 -17.58 9.56 5.15
CA GLY A 220 -18.81 9.51 4.37
C GLY A 220 -18.98 8.23 3.53
N ALA A 221 -18.06 7.26 3.61
CA ALA A 221 -18.22 5.98 2.93
C ALA A 221 -19.36 5.17 3.59
N SER A 222 -20.18 4.50 2.78
CA SER A 222 -21.11 3.48 3.28
C SER A 222 -20.33 2.29 3.87
N SER A 223 -21.02 1.44 4.65
CA SER A 223 -20.40 0.23 5.20
C SER A 223 -19.88 -0.70 4.09
N VAL A 224 -20.56 -0.75 2.94
CA VAL A 224 -20.13 -1.54 1.77
C VAL A 224 -18.85 -0.94 1.16
N GLN A 225 -18.79 0.37 0.99
CA GLN A 225 -17.60 1.04 0.47
C GLN A 225 -16.41 0.88 1.44
N ALA A 226 -16.61 1.08 2.74
CA ALA A 226 -15.57 0.86 3.75
C ALA A 226 -15.06 -0.60 3.76
N TRP A 227 -15.96 -1.57 3.59
CA TRP A 227 -15.60 -2.99 3.43
C TRP A 227 -14.80 -3.23 2.13
N ARG A 228 -15.21 -2.63 1.01
CA ARG A 228 -14.45 -2.72 -0.25
C ARG A 228 -13.04 -2.20 -0.06
N LEU A 229 -12.88 -0.99 0.50
CA LEU A 229 -11.59 -0.32 0.69
C LEU A 229 -10.62 -1.08 1.62
N THR A 230 -11.15 -1.80 2.63
CA THR A 230 -10.31 -2.43 3.67
C THR A 230 -10.24 -3.95 3.55
N GLN A 231 -11.06 -4.58 2.72
CA GLN A 231 -11.13 -6.04 2.65
C GLN A 231 -11.24 -6.58 1.21
N ALA A 232 -12.24 -6.17 0.43
CA ALA A 232 -12.50 -6.77 -0.88
C ALA A 232 -11.44 -6.37 -1.91
N ASN A 233 -11.18 -5.07 -2.06
CA ASN A 233 -10.22 -4.55 -3.04
C ASN A 233 -8.77 -5.00 -2.77
N PRO A 234 -8.26 -4.99 -1.52
CA PRO A 234 -6.95 -5.59 -1.24
C PRO A 234 -6.86 -7.07 -1.66
N ARG A 235 -7.90 -7.87 -1.39
CA ARG A 235 -7.94 -9.28 -1.81
C ARG A 235 -7.98 -9.43 -3.32
N PHE A 236 -8.76 -8.56 -4.00
CA PHE A 236 -8.83 -8.56 -5.44
C PHE A 236 -7.45 -8.33 -6.07
N LEU A 237 -6.70 -7.32 -5.59
CA LEU A 237 -5.34 -7.04 -6.07
C LEU A 237 -4.38 -8.21 -5.89
N LEU A 238 -4.40 -8.88 -4.73
CA LEU A 238 -3.55 -10.06 -4.51
C LEU A 238 -3.93 -11.24 -5.40
N LYS A 239 -5.22 -11.43 -5.67
CA LYS A 239 -5.72 -12.57 -6.43
C LYS A 239 -5.62 -12.36 -7.94
N HIS A 240 -5.89 -11.15 -8.41
CA HIS A 240 -6.05 -10.85 -9.83
C HIS A 240 -4.99 -9.87 -10.35
N GLY A 241 -4.28 -9.17 -9.47
CA GLY A 241 -3.30 -8.13 -9.81
C GLY A 241 -3.95 -6.86 -10.35
N ILE A 242 -3.09 -5.95 -10.83
CA ILE A 242 -3.52 -4.81 -11.64
C ILE A 242 -3.32 -5.21 -13.10
N PRO A 243 -4.40 -5.24 -13.89
CA PRO A 243 -4.30 -5.59 -15.29
C PRO A 243 -3.51 -4.52 -16.05
N ARG A 244 -2.68 -4.96 -16.98
CA ARG A 244 -2.02 -4.05 -17.93
C ARG A 244 -3.07 -3.35 -18.78
N ALA A 245 -2.91 -2.07 -19.03
CA ALA A 245 -3.84 -1.21 -19.80
C ALA A 245 -4.16 -1.66 -21.24
N SER A 246 -3.66 -2.81 -21.66
CA SER A 246 -3.81 -3.36 -23.02
C SER A 246 -5.02 -4.28 -23.23
N SER A 247 -5.84 -4.54 -22.21
CA SER A 247 -7.02 -5.41 -22.37
C SER A 247 -8.32 -4.71 -21.99
N PRO A 248 -9.26 -4.52 -22.95
CA PRO A 248 -10.59 -3.97 -22.67
C PRO A 248 -11.41 -4.75 -21.63
N ALA A 249 -11.16 -6.05 -21.51
CA ALA A 249 -11.81 -6.92 -20.52
C ALA A 249 -11.42 -6.60 -19.07
N THR A 250 -10.33 -5.89 -18.89
CA THR A 250 -9.70 -5.62 -17.61
C THR A 250 -10.16 -4.29 -17.00
N ALA A 251 -10.46 -3.30 -17.84
CA ALA A 251 -11.14 -2.07 -17.41
C ALA A 251 -12.54 -2.40 -16.86
N ALA A 252 -13.28 -3.30 -17.53
CA ALA A 252 -14.59 -3.76 -17.08
C ALA A 252 -14.55 -4.53 -15.75
N ALA A 253 -13.47 -5.26 -15.44
CA ALA A 253 -13.32 -5.96 -14.16
C ALA A 253 -13.03 -5.01 -13.00
N LEU A 254 -12.33 -3.89 -13.24
CA LEU A 254 -12.11 -2.83 -12.27
C LEU A 254 -13.40 -2.01 -12.03
N GLU A 255 -14.18 -1.74 -13.06
CA GLU A 255 -15.50 -1.09 -12.95
C GLU A 255 -16.50 -1.95 -12.16
N LEU A 256 -16.56 -3.27 -12.41
CA LEU A 256 -17.40 -4.20 -11.66
C LEU A 256 -17.00 -4.32 -10.17
N ALA A 257 -15.78 -3.97 -9.80
CA ALA A 257 -15.34 -3.90 -8.42
C ALA A 257 -15.71 -2.55 -7.76
N LEU A 258 -16.14 -1.55 -8.55
CA LEU A 258 -16.57 -0.23 -8.09
C LEU A 258 -18.10 -0.10 -7.93
N ASP A 259 -18.88 -0.96 -8.61
CA ASP A 259 -20.33 -1.09 -8.44
C ASP A 259 -20.68 -2.08 -7.29
#